data_bbd52d0d29b21c6b8c29850863b9aa31
#
_entry.id   bbd52d0d29b21c6b8c29850863b9aa31
#
_cell.length_a   1.000
_cell.length_b   1.000
_cell.length_c   1.000
_cell.angle_alpha   90.00
_cell.angle_beta   90.00
_cell.angle_gamma   90.00
#
_symmetry.space_group_name_H-M   'P 1'
#
loop_
_entity.id
_entity.type
_entity.pdbx_description
1 polymer ?
#
loop_
_entity_poly.entity_id
_entity_poly.type
_entity_poly.pdbx_seq_one_letter_code
_entity_poly.pdbx_strand_id
1 'polypeptide(L)'
;FPYTTLFRSRQGLLPSATIQQAQHATMHIENHSEEILFDSTLTNKKGAAPLIDLLVFIRAGLVCDYTYLQMLYQTYPDKKRLNQTSFNGILDELLSFYEQAGEKVDQFGRVFEVAFATTENGHLLSGPMKRLLGLLLQVLWSQQVNHFDFQFKNFIVWFIRLGFPVAFPKEILSADYAEQVLLHTETLGPPMVLEKIGQLGAALKPTPDQLLTTIERYQEILKEI
;
A
#
# COMPACT_ATOMS: atom_id res chain seq x y z
N PHE A 1 -21.92 -3.11 -6.10
CA PHE A 1 -20.77 -2.55 -5.39
C PHE A 1 -21.13 -1.13 -4.94
N PRO A 2 -21.10 -0.80 -3.64
CA PRO A 2 -21.54 0.49 -3.14
C PRO A 2 -20.72 1.67 -3.69
N TYR A 3 -19.47 1.46 -4.03
CA TYR A 3 -18.58 2.50 -4.54
C TYR A 3 -19.00 3.03 -5.91
N THR A 4 -19.28 2.14 -6.85
CA THR A 4 -19.69 2.54 -8.20
C THR A 4 -20.99 3.33 -8.19
N THR A 5 -21.91 2.97 -7.29
CA THR A 5 -23.20 3.69 -7.14
C THR A 5 -23.00 5.08 -6.53
N LEU A 6 -22.11 5.20 -5.54
CA LEU A 6 -21.78 6.50 -4.94
C LEU A 6 -21.14 7.46 -5.92
N PHE A 7 -20.18 6.98 -6.73
CA PHE A 7 -19.57 7.80 -7.76
C PHE A 7 -20.57 8.25 -8.82
N ARG A 8 -21.47 7.36 -9.27
CA ARG A 8 -22.51 7.71 -10.25
C ARG A 8 -23.49 8.73 -9.72
N SER A 9 -23.91 8.62 -8.47
CA SER A 9 -24.84 9.56 -7.85
C SER A 9 -24.25 10.96 -7.64
N ARG A 10 -22.93 11.09 -7.57
CA ARG A 10 -22.20 12.34 -7.37
C ARG A 10 -21.60 12.94 -8.64
N GLN A 11 -21.69 12.27 -9.78
CA GLN A 11 -21.08 12.75 -11.04
C GLN A 11 -21.47 14.19 -11.41
N GLY A 12 -22.65 14.65 -11.05
CA GLY A 12 -23.10 16.03 -11.30
C GLY A 12 -22.55 17.06 -10.30
N LEU A 13 -21.91 16.62 -9.21
CA LEU A 13 -21.46 17.48 -8.11
C LEU A 13 -19.93 17.59 -8.02
N LEU A 14 -19.18 16.70 -8.68
CA LEU A 14 -17.74 16.65 -8.63
C LEU A 14 -17.11 17.25 -9.88
N PRO A 15 -15.95 17.94 -9.76
CA PRO A 15 -15.15 18.33 -10.91
C PRO A 15 -14.75 17.12 -11.77
N SER A 16 -14.64 17.30 -13.09
CA SER A 16 -14.33 16.20 -14.02
C SER A 16 -13.04 15.45 -13.66
N ALA A 17 -12.01 16.16 -13.21
CA ALA A 17 -10.75 15.56 -12.77
C ALA A 17 -10.96 14.62 -11.56
N THR A 18 -11.74 15.05 -10.56
CA THR A 18 -12.05 14.24 -9.37
C THR A 18 -12.86 13.00 -9.72
N ILE A 19 -13.79 13.09 -10.69
CA ILE A 19 -14.55 11.94 -11.18
C ILE A 19 -13.62 10.92 -11.84
N GLN A 20 -12.69 11.35 -12.68
CA GLN A 20 -11.72 10.46 -13.31
C GLN A 20 -10.81 9.77 -12.28
N GLN A 21 -10.33 10.49 -11.28
CA GLN A 21 -9.53 9.95 -10.19
C GLN A 21 -10.30 8.93 -9.34
N ALA A 22 -11.56 9.22 -9.05
CA ALA A 22 -12.44 8.31 -8.35
C ALA A 22 -12.72 7.03 -9.14
N GLN A 23 -12.94 7.16 -10.45
CA GLN A 23 -13.10 6.01 -11.35
C GLN A 23 -11.82 5.18 -11.42
N HIS A 24 -10.65 5.82 -11.49
CA HIS A 24 -9.35 5.14 -11.47
C HIS A 24 -9.14 4.37 -10.18
N ALA A 25 -9.43 4.96 -9.02
CA ALA A 25 -9.36 4.28 -7.73
C ALA A 25 -10.31 3.08 -7.66
N THR A 26 -11.53 3.21 -8.18
CA THR A 26 -12.51 2.11 -8.24
C THR A 26 -12.03 0.97 -9.14
N MET A 27 -11.56 1.29 -10.34
CA MET A 27 -10.99 0.28 -11.26
C MET A 27 -9.79 -0.44 -10.63
N HIS A 28 -8.96 0.29 -9.89
CA HIS A 28 -7.82 -0.27 -9.21
C HIS A 28 -8.23 -1.28 -8.14
N ILE A 29 -9.25 -0.96 -7.36
CA ILE A 29 -9.86 -1.87 -6.38
C ILE A 29 -10.43 -3.11 -7.09
N GLU A 30 -11.19 -2.95 -8.16
CA GLU A 30 -11.81 -4.04 -8.90
C GLU A 30 -10.78 -4.99 -9.53
N ASN A 31 -9.76 -4.46 -10.17
CA ASN A 31 -8.72 -5.24 -10.85
C ASN A 31 -7.89 -6.11 -9.90
N HIS A 32 -7.77 -5.73 -8.62
CA HIS A 32 -7.00 -6.50 -7.63
C HIS A 32 -7.85 -7.47 -6.83
N SER A 33 -9.16 -7.34 -6.84
CA SER A 33 -10.07 -8.25 -6.14
C SER A 33 -9.94 -9.68 -6.62
N GLU A 34 -9.86 -9.87 -7.94
CA GLU A 34 -9.73 -11.20 -8.54
C GLU A 34 -8.39 -11.85 -8.23
N GLU A 35 -7.29 -11.08 -8.28
CA GLU A 35 -5.95 -11.60 -8.00
C GLU A 35 -5.81 -12.10 -6.56
N ILE A 36 -6.35 -11.36 -5.59
CA ILE A 36 -6.35 -11.78 -4.18
C ILE A 36 -7.17 -13.06 -3.95
N LEU A 37 -8.25 -13.26 -4.71
CA LEU A 37 -9.08 -14.46 -4.58
C LEU A 37 -8.33 -15.75 -4.91
N PHE A 38 -7.26 -15.65 -5.69
CA PHE A 38 -6.40 -16.80 -6.05
C PHE A 38 -5.18 -16.96 -5.12
N ASP A 39 -4.98 -16.04 -4.19
CA ASP A 39 -3.89 -16.13 -3.23
C ASP A 39 -4.23 -17.08 -2.10
N SER A 40 -3.49 -18.18 -2.02
CA SER A 40 -3.68 -19.21 -1.00
C SER A 40 -3.39 -18.73 0.43
N THR A 41 -2.67 -17.62 0.58
CA THR A 41 -2.35 -17.01 1.88
C THR A 41 -3.50 -16.18 2.44
N LEU A 42 -4.41 -15.72 1.57
CA LEU A 42 -5.64 -15.02 1.91
C LEU A 42 -6.82 -16.00 1.84
N THR A 43 -6.97 -16.80 2.86
CA THR A 43 -7.77 -18.02 2.90
C THR A 43 -9.28 -17.86 2.72
N ASN A 44 -9.82 -16.64 2.65
CA ASN A 44 -11.26 -16.43 2.55
C ASN A 44 -11.63 -15.43 1.45
N LYS A 45 -12.25 -15.92 0.38
CA LYS A 45 -12.72 -15.10 -0.74
C LYS A 45 -13.58 -13.89 -0.33
N LYS A 46 -14.44 -14.06 0.68
CA LYS A 46 -15.29 -12.97 1.18
C LYS A 46 -14.52 -11.92 1.99
N GLY A 47 -13.36 -12.29 2.56
CA GLY A 47 -12.54 -11.38 3.34
C GLY A 47 -11.42 -10.70 2.54
N ALA A 48 -11.17 -11.13 1.30
CA ALA A 48 -10.07 -10.60 0.50
C ALA A 48 -10.36 -9.20 -0.08
N ALA A 49 -11.54 -8.99 -0.65
CA ALA A 49 -11.92 -7.71 -1.23
C ALA A 49 -11.85 -6.53 -0.23
N PRO A 50 -12.38 -6.63 1.01
CA PRO A 50 -12.22 -5.57 2.00
C PRO A 50 -10.78 -5.24 2.35
N LEU A 51 -9.86 -6.22 2.34
CA LEU A 51 -8.45 -5.99 2.60
C LEU A 51 -7.78 -5.17 1.49
N ILE A 52 -8.09 -5.46 0.22
CA ILE A 52 -7.58 -4.69 -0.91
C ILE A 52 -8.08 -3.25 -0.86
N ASP A 53 -9.39 -3.09 -0.64
CA ASP A 53 -10.01 -1.79 -0.55
C ASP A 53 -9.37 -0.97 0.57
N LEU A 54 -9.22 -1.55 1.77
CA LEU A 54 -8.58 -0.88 2.89
C LEU A 54 -7.12 -0.49 2.59
N LEU A 55 -6.38 -1.30 1.83
CA LEU A 55 -5.00 -0.97 1.46
C LEU A 55 -4.91 0.32 0.64
N VAL A 56 -5.89 0.59 -0.22
CA VAL A 56 -5.96 1.86 -0.99
C VAL A 56 -6.14 3.04 -0.03
N PHE A 57 -7.03 2.94 0.95
CA PHE A 57 -7.26 3.98 1.96
C PHE A 57 -6.02 4.18 2.84
N ILE A 58 -5.38 3.11 3.29
CA ILE A 58 -4.15 3.17 4.10
C ILE A 58 -3.03 3.87 3.32
N ARG A 59 -2.83 3.54 2.05
CA ARG A 59 -1.83 4.18 1.19
C ARG A 59 -2.09 5.69 1.07
N ALA A 60 -3.33 6.10 0.86
CA ALA A 60 -3.70 7.52 0.82
C ALA A 60 -3.39 8.23 2.14
N GLY A 61 -3.71 7.62 3.28
CA GLY A 61 -3.37 8.16 4.59
C GLY A 61 -1.86 8.29 4.84
N LEU A 62 -1.07 7.30 4.42
CA LEU A 62 0.39 7.33 4.51
C LEU A 62 1.00 8.50 3.72
N VAL A 63 0.45 8.79 2.55
CA VAL A 63 0.96 9.79 1.60
C VAL A 63 0.45 11.20 1.91
N CYS A 64 -0.81 11.33 2.33
CA CYS A 64 -1.50 12.61 2.35
C CYS A 64 -1.84 13.13 3.75
N ASP A 65 -2.23 12.25 4.70
CA ASP A 65 -2.78 12.69 5.98
C ASP A 65 -2.62 11.64 7.10
N TYR A 66 -1.79 11.97 8.09
CA TYR A 66 -1.59 11.12 9.25
C TYR A 66 -2.84 10.96 10.13
N THR A 67 -3.65 12.02 10.25
CA THR A 67 -4.90 11.97 11.03
C THR A 67 -5.89 11.00 10.41
N TYR A 68 -5.97 11.00 9.08
CA TYR A 68 -6.77 10.04 8.33
C TYR A 68 -6.29 8.60 8.56
N LEU A 69 -4.97 8.35 8.53
CA LEU A 69 -4.41 7.04 8.85
C LEU A 69 -4.76 6.59 10.28
N GLN A 70 -4.69 7.50 11.25
CA GLN A 70 -5.10 7.21 12.63
C GLN A 70 -6.60 6.87 12.74
N MET A 71 -7.44 7.59 12.01
CA MET A 71 -8.87 7.32 11.95
C MET A 71 -9.14 5.93 11.35
N LEU A 72 -8.42 5.53 10.29
CA LEU A 72 -8.52 4.18 9.73
C LEU A 72 -8.14 3.11 10.76
N TYR A 73 -7.07 3.32 11.50
CA TYR A 73 -6.64 2.41 12.58
C TYR A 73 -7.72 2.26 13.67
N GLN A 74 -8.36 3.35 14.06
CA GLN A 74 -9.42 3.34 15.08
C GLN A 74 -10.71 2.68 14.57
N THR A 75 -11.04 2.91 13.30
CA THR A 75 -12.26 2.37 12.68
C THR A 75 -12.15 0.89 12.36
N TYR A 76 -10.97 0.48 11.90
CA TYR A 76 -10.65 -0.89 11.45
C TYR A 76 -9.49 -1.49 12.23
N PRO A 77 -9.59 -1.69 13.54
CA PRO A 77 -8.48 -2.18 14.36
C PRO A 77 -8.13 -3.65 14.09
N ASP A 78 -9.06 -4.41 13.54
CA ASP A 78 -8.93 -5.83 13.26
C ASP A 78 -9.87 -6.32 12.14
N LYS A 79 -9.69 -7.57 11.73
CA LYS A 79 -10.50 -8.24 10.69
C LYS A 79 -11.99 -8.26 11.00
N LYS A 80 -12.37 -8.39 12.26
CA LYS A 80 -13.79 -8.43 12.65
C LYS A 80 -14.47 -7.09 12.36
N ARG A 81 -13.85 -6.00 12.77
CA ARG A 81 -14.37 -4.64 12.49
C ARG A 81 -14.34 -4.33 11.00
N LEU A 82 -13.30 -4.74 10.27
CA LEU A 82 -13.23 -4.57 8.83
C LEU A 82 -14.42 -5.22 8.11
N ASN A 83 -14.80 -6.43 8.51
CA ASN A 83 -15.92 -7.14 7.90
C ASN A 83 -17.31 -6.58 8.27
N GLN A 84 -17.39 -5.78 9.32
CA GLN A 84 -18.64 -5.22 9.85
C GLN A 84 -18.87 -3.75 9.49
N THR A 85 -17.85 -3.04 9.06
CA THR A 85 -17.89 -1.59 8.87
C THR A 85 -17.73 -1.23 7.39
N SER A 86 -18.69 -0.47 6.87
CA SER A 86 -18.64 0.04 5.49
C SER A 86 -17.58 1.12 5.30
N PHE A 87 -17.01 1.23 4.11
CA PHE A 87 -16.10 2.31 3.71
C PHE A 87 -16.81 3.60 3.28
N ASN A 88 -18.14 3.61 3.21
CA ASN A 88 -18.91 4.77 2.71
C ASN A 88 -18.60 6.07 3.45
N GLY A 89 -18.37 6.00 4.77
CA GLY A 89 -18.10 7.18 5.59
C GLY A 89 -16.71 7.80 5.41
N ILE A 90 -15.79 7.09 4.75
CA ILE A 90 -14.39 7.54 4.55
C ILE A 90 -14.02 7.76 3.08
N LEU A 91 -14.97 7.57 2.19
CA LEU A 91 -14.74 7.65 0.75
C LEU A 91 -14.53 9.10 0.27
N ASP A 92 -15.18 10.07 0.89
CA ASP A 92 -15.08 11.47 0.51
C ASP A 92 -13.68 12.02 0.75
N GLU A 93 -13.05 11.65 1.87
CA GLU A 93 -11.67 12.02 2.16
C GLU A 93 -10.70 11.40 1.15
N LEU A 94 -10.92 10.13 0.77
CA LEU A 94 -10.11 9.49 -0.26
C LEU A 94 -10.16 10.26 -1.58
N LEU A 95 -11.36 10.68 -2.01
CA LEU A 95 -11.53 11.48 -3.22
C LEU A 95 -10.78 12.81 -3.13
N SER A 96 -10.85 13.49 -1.98
CA SER A 96 -10.10 14.72 -1.72
C SER A 96 -8.58 14.52 -1.84
N PHE A 97 -8.04 13.41 -1.35
CA PHE A 97 -6.61 13.10 -1.47
C PHE A 97 -6.20 12.88 -2.93
N TYR A 98 -7.01 12.20 -3.72
CA TYR A 98 -6.75 12.04 -5.16
C TYR A 98 -6.87 13.36 -5.93
N GLU A 99 -7.74 14.26 -5.51
CA GLU A 99 -7.82 15.62 -6.08
C GLU A 99 -6.56 16.44 -5.79
N GLN A 100 -5.97 16.30 -4.61
CA GLN A 100 -4.79 17.06 -4.19
C GLN A 100 -3.47 16.45 -4.68
N ALA A 101 -3.29 15.15 -4.49
CA ALA A 101 -2.03 14.45 -4.75
C ALA A 101 -2.01 13.72 -6.11
N GLY A 102 -3.18 13.51 -6.73
CA GLY A 102 -3.29 12.86 -8.02
C GLY A 102 -2.69 11.45 -8.03
N GLU A 103 -1.99 11.12 -9.11
CA GLU A 103 -1.35 9.82 -9.29
C GLU A 103 -0.24 9.50 -8.27
N LYS A 104 0.27 10.50 -7.54
CA LYS A 104 1.33 10.28 -6.55
C LYS A 104 0.92 9.29 -5.46
N VAL A 105 -0.38 9.25 -5.12
CA VAL A 105 -0.91 8.25 -4.18
C VAL A 105 -0.71 6.84 -4.72
N ASP A 106 -1.02 6.60 -5.99
CA ASP A 106 -0.90 5.29 -6.62
C ASP A 106 0.56 4.91 -6.94
N GLN A 107 1.40 5.90 -7.18
CA GLN A 107 2.83 5.69 -7.46
C GLN A 107 3.62 5.30 -6.21
N PHE A 108 3.15 5.67 -5.00
CA PHE A 108 3.83 5.30 -3.77
C PHE A 108 3.75 3.78 -3.54
N GLY A 109 4.89 3.14 -3.43
CA GLY A 109 5.04 1.67 -3.36
C GLY A 109 5.33 1.01 -4.72
N ARG A 110 5.10 1.70 -5.85
CA ARG A 110 5.09 1.11 -7.18
C ARG A 110 6.41 0.50 -7.62
N VAL A 111 7.53 1.19 -7.42
CA VAL A 111 8.87 0.68 -7.78
C VAL A 111 9.17 -0.60 -7.00
N PHE A 112 8.90 -0.62 -5.71
CA PHE A 112 9.10 -1.76 -4.83
C PHE A 112 8.14 -2.92 -5.16
N GLU A 113 6.90 -2.63 -5.54
CA GLU A 113 5.91 -3.62 -5.99
C GLU A 113 6.37 -4.33 -7.27
N VAL A 114 6.75 -3.55 -8.30
CA VAL A 114 7.14 -4.07 -9.61
C VAL A 114 8.44 -4.88 -9.51
N ALA A 115 9.35 -4.52 -8.62
CA ALA A 115 10.56 -5.29 -8.36
C ALA A 115 10.26 -6.75 -7.96
N PHE A 116 9.20 -6.99 -7.17
CA PHE A 116 8.77 -8.36 -6.88
C PHE A 116 8.32 -9.14 -8.12
N ALA A 117 7.78 -8.48 -9.14
CA ALA A 117 7.32 -9.16 -10.35
C ALA A 117 8.46 -9.70 -11.21
N THR A 118 9.63 -9.07 -11.15
CA THR A 118 10.82 -9.43 -11.94
C THR A 118 11.90 -10.17 -11.15
N THR A 119 11.78 -10.22 -9.82
CA THR A 119 12.67 -10.98 -8.94
C THR A 119 12.48 -12.49 -9.16
N GLU A 120 13.55 -13.27 -9.06
CA GLU A 120 13.47 -14.73 -9.07
C GLU A 120 12.48 -15.20 -7.97
N ASN A 121 11.61 -16.15 -8.32
CA ASN A 121 10.50 -16.62 -7.47
C ASN A 121 9.40 -15.58 -7.17
N GLY A 122 9.44 -14.39 -7.75
CA GLY A 122 8.39 -13.38 -7.58
C GLY A 122 7.00 -13.81 -8.07
N HIS A 123 6.94 -14.81 -8.96
CA HIS A 123 5.68 -15.42 -9.42
C HIS A 123 4.92 -16.16 -8.31
N LEU A 124 5.58 -16.49 -7.20
CA LEU A 124 4.93 -17.09 -6.02
C LEU A 124 4.03 -16.11 -5.26
N LEU A 125 4.21 -14.81 -5.49
CA LEU A 125 3.39 -13.76 -4.90
C LEU A 125 2.26 -13.35 -5.84
N SER A 126 1.06 -13.22 -5.31
CA SER A 126 -0.03 -12.55 -6.03
C SER A 126 0.24 -11.05 -6.23
N GLY A 127 -0.43 -10.41 -7.16
CA GLY A 127 -0.35 -8.96 -7.38
C GLY A 127 -0.58 -8.15 -6.10
N PRO A 128 -1.66 -8.39 -5.36
CA PRO A 128 -1.94 -7.72 -4.09
C PRO A 128 -0.86 -7.91 -3.02
N MET A 129 -0.24 -9.09 -2.92
CA MET A 129 0.88 -9.30 -2.00
C MET A 129 2.11 -8.49 -2.39
N LYS A 130 2.45 -8.44 -3.68
CA LYS A 130 3.55 -7.60 -4.19
C LYS A 130 3.32 -6.13 -3.84
N ARG A 131 2.09 -5.66 -4.00
CA ARG A 131 1.67 -4.29 -3.65
C ARG A 131 1.81 -4.03 -2.15
N LEU A 132 1.30 -4.92 -1.31
CA LEU A 132 1.40 -4.81 0.15
C LEU A 132 2.85 -4.73 0.61
N LEU A 133 3.66 -5.71 0.21
CA LEU A 133 5.07 -5.77 0.60
C LEU A 133 5.87 -4.60 0.04
N GLY A 134 5.61 -4.20 -1.20
CA GLY A 134 6.22 -3.02 -1.81
C GLY A 134 5.91 -1.73 -1.05
N LEU A 135 4.65 -1.56 -0.63
CA LEU A 135 4.23 -0.43 0.20
C LEU A 135 4.95 -0.42 1.54
N LEU A 136 4.96 -1.54 2.26
CA LEU A 136 5.58 -1.66 3.58
C LEU A 136 7.10 -1.41 3.54
N LEU A 137 7.78 -1.96 2.54
CA LEU A 137 9.22 -1.75 2.37
C LEU A 137 9.53 -0.29 2.01
N GLN A 138 8.74 0.37 1.17
CA GLN A 138 8.95 1.79 0.84
C GLN A 138 8.70 2.71 2.05
N VAL A 139 7.72 2.41 2.90
CA VAL A 139 7.50 3.14 4.16
C VAL A 139 8.72 3.00 5.09
N LEU A 140 9.20 1.77 5.29
CA LEU A 140 10.35 1.52 6.15
C LEU A 140 11.63 2.16 5.60
N TRP A 141 11.87 2.06 4.29
CA TRP A 141 12.98 2.75 3.63
C TRP A 141 12.90 4.27 3.80
N SER A 142 11.70 4.86 3.59
CA SER A 142 11.48 6.29 3.81
C SER A 142 11.80 6.70 5.24
N GLN A 143 11.38 5.91 6.23
CA GLN A 143 11.68 6.15 7.63
C GLN A 143 13.19 6.13 7.92
N GLN A 144 13.92 5.18 7.35
CA GLN A 144 15.37 5.07 7.53
C GLN A 144 16.11 6.24 6.89
N VAL A 145 15.66 6.69 5.72
CA VAL A 145 16.32 7.79 4.99
C VAL A 145 16.06 9.14 5.64
N ASN A 146 14.83 9.42 6.05
CA ASN A 146 14.41 10.72 6.58
C ASN A 146 14.33 10.77 8.10
N HIS A 147 14.61 9.65 8.78
CA HIS A 147 14.70 9.56 10.26
C HIS A 147 13.49 10.13 11.01
N PHE A 148 12.27 9.98 10.45
CA PHE A 148 11.06 10.40 11.15
C PHE A 148 10.60 9.36 12.17
N ASP A 149 9.95 9.83 13.24
CA ASP A 149 9.39 8.96 14.27
C ASP A 149 8.11 8.29 13.75
N PHE A 150 8.14 6.96 13.70
CA PHE A 150 6.99 6.14 13.35
C PHE A 150 7.12 4.74 13.95
N GLN A 151 6.08 4.28 14.62
CA GLN A 151 6.05 2.97 15.28
C GLN A 151 5.76 1.85 14.26
N PHE A 152 6.71 1.61 13.33
CA PHE A 152 6.55 0.68 12.23
C PHE A 152 6.18 -0.74 12.70
N LYS A 153 6.74 -1.21 13.81
CA LYS A 153 6.35 -2.51 14.42
C LYS A 153 4.86 -2.57 14.75
N ASN A 154 4.32 -1.52 15.37
CA ASN A 154 2.88 -1.44 15.68
C ASN A 154 2.03 -1.39 14.41
N PHE A 155 2.53 -0.75 13.37
CA PHE A 155 1.89 -0.70 12.06
C PHE A 155 1.81 -2.11 11.43
N ILE A 156 2.87 -2.89 11.46
CA ILE A 156 2.88 -4.30 11.03
C ILE A 156 1.90 -5.15 11.87
N VAL A 157 1.89 -4.98 13.19
CA VAL A 157 0.93 -5.70 14.06
C VAL A 157 -0.51 -5.40 13.68
N TRP A 158 -0.82 -4.16 13.30
CA TRP A 158 -2.15 -3.81 12.79
C TRP A 158 -2.48 -4.58 11.50
N PHE A 159 -1.57 -4.64 10.53
CA PHE A 159 -1.76 -5.42 9.30
C PHE A 159 -2.02 -6.91 9.59
N ILE A 160 -1.29 -7.49 10.54
CA ILE A 160 -1.50 -8.89 10.97
C ILE A 160 -2.90 -9.07 11.57
N ARG A 161 -3.36 -8.16 12.42
CA ARG A 161 -4.71 -8.19 13.01
C ARG A 161 -5.81 -8.06 11.98
N LEU A 162 -5.57 -7.33 10.90
CA LEU A 162 -6.47 -7.23 9.75
C LEU A 162 -6.50 -8.51 8.91
N GLY A 163 -5.47 -9.35 8.99
CA GLY A 163 -5.33 -10.59 8.23
C GLY A 163 -4.46 -10.47 6.99
N PHE A 164 -3.65 -9.41 6.88
CA PHE A 164 -2.70 -9.29 5.78
C PHE A 164 -1.51 -10.25 5.93
N PRO A 165 -1.04 -10.89 4.85
CA PRO A 165 0.18 -11.69 4.84
C PRO A 165 1.40 -10.77 4.73
N VAL A 166 2.06 -10.48 5.85
CA VAL A 166 3.18 -9.53 5.91
C VAL A 166 4.55 -10.18 5.80
N ALA A 167 4.65 -11.50 5.72
CA ALA A 167 5.93 -12.20 5.67
C ALA A 167 6.70 -11.89 4.39
N PHE A 168 7.99 -11.55 4.52
CA PHE A 168 8.90 -11.51 3.36
C PHE A 168 9.15 -12.96 2.90
N PRO A 169 8.96 -13.28 1.60
CA PRO A 169 9.08 -14.65 1.12
C PRO A 169 10.50 -15.20 1.29
N LYS A 170 10.63 -16.39 1.84
CA LYS A 170 11.91 -17.05 2.06
C LYS A 170 12.59 -17.46 0.74
N GLU A 171 11.80 -17.67 -0.29
CA GLU A 171 12.22 -18.07 -1.63
C GLU A 171 12.82 -16.90 -2.44
N ILE A 172 12.66 -15.67 -1.96
CA ILE A 172 13.19 -14.46 -2.60
C ILE A 172 14.47 -14.04 -1.90
N LEU A 173 15.56 -14.00 -2.66
CA LEU A 173 16.83 -13.49 -2.17
C LEU A 173 16.80 -11.97 -2.04
N SER A 174 17.20 -11.46 -0.89
CA SER A 174 17.22 -10.01 -0.61
C SER A 174 18.07 -9.24 -1.60
N ALA A 175 19.22 -9.80 -2.02
CA ALA A 175 20.11 -9.17 -2.97
C ALA A 175 19.51 -9.08 -4.38
N ASP A 176 18.84 -10.13 -4.85
CA ASP A 176 18.15 -10.13 -6.15
C ASP A 176 17.00 -9.11 -6.13
N TYR A 177 16.17 -9.11 -5.09
CA TYR A 177 15.10 -8.11 -4.95
C TYR A 177 15.65 -6.68 -4.94
N ALA A 178 16.72 -6.41 -4.19
CA ALA A 178 17.33 -5.08 -4.14
C ALA A 178 17.86 -4.66 -5.54
N GLU A 179 18.47 -5.56 -6.30
CA GLU A 179 18.88 -5.30 -7.67
C GLU A 179 17.71 -4.96 -8.58
N GLN A 180 16.58 -5.67 -8.46
CA GLN A 180 15.37 -5.38 -9.23
C GLN A 180 14.76 -4.03 -8.86
N VAL A 181 14.78 -3.61 -7.59
CA VAL A 181 14.35 -2.25 -7.19
C VAL A 181 15.22 -1.20 -7.88
N LEU A 182 16.54 -1.38 -7.93
CA LEU A 182 17.43 -0.45 -8.61
C LEU A 182 17.16 -0.39 -10.11
N LEU A 183 16.98 -1.53 -10.75
CA LEU A 183 16.67 -1.62 -12.19
C LEU A 183 15.35 -0.89 -12.51
N HIS A 184 14.32 -1.09 -11.71
CA HIS A 184 13.04 -0.41 -11.90
C HIS A 184 13.09 1.07 -11.53
N THR A 185 13.99 1.49 -10.68
CA THR A 185 14.26 2.93 -10.44
C THR A 185 14.77 3.62 -11.70
N GLU A 186 15.57 2.94 -12.53
CA GLU A 186 16.05 3.51 -13.80
C GLU A 186 14.93 3.59 -14.87
N THR A 187 13.96 2.68 -14.85
CA THR A 187 12.91 2.59 -15.87
C THR A 187 11.65 3.36 -15.51
N LEU A 188 11.25 3.38 -14.25
CA LEU A 188 10.04 4.04 -13.74
C LEU A 188 10.32 5.40 -13.08
N GLY A 189 11.57 5.73 -12.88
CA GLY A 189 12.01 6.89 -12.10
C GLY A 189 12.19 6.57 -10.62
N PRO A 190 12.91 7.44 -9.89
CA PRO A 190 13.19 7.24 -8.48
C PRO A 190 11.90 7.30 -7.65
N PRO A 191 11.74 6.37 -6.68
CA PRO A 191 10.59 6.39 -5.79
C PRO A 191 10.59 7.63 -4.89
N MET A 192 9.39 8.14 -4.58
CA MET A 192 9.23 9.23 -3.63
C MET A 192 9.39 8.70 -2.21
N VAL A 193 10.03 9.49 -1.34
CA VAL A 193 10.14 9.20 0.09
C VAL A 193 9.07 9.95 0.88
N LEU A 194 8.66 9.41 2.02
CA LEU A 194 7.88 10.17 3.00
C LEU A 194 8.83 11.07 3.80
N GLU A 195 8.51 12.33 3.96
CA GLU A 195 9.16 13.20 4.96
C GLU A 195 8.75 12.81 6.37
N LYS A 196 7.49 12.45 6.51
CA LYS A 196 6.84 11.84 7.67
C LYS A 196 5.55 11.18 7.20
N ILE A 197 4.89 10.42 8.04
CA ILE A 197 3.58 9.87 7.70
C ILE A 197 2.58 10.99 7.42
N GLY A 198 1.89 10.88 6.31
CA GLY A 198 0.93 11.88 5.84
C GLY A 198 1.56 13.03 5.06
N GLN A 199 2.86 12.97 4.79
CA GLN A 199 3.54 13.99 4.00
C GLN A 199 4.56 13.36 3.04
N LEU A 200 4.27 13.48 1.76
CA LEU A 200 5.14 13.01 0.69
C LEU A 200 6.29 14.00 0.47
N GLY A 201 7.51 13.48 0.40
CA GLY A 201 8.72 14.23 0.11
C GLY A 201 9.17 14.13 -1.34
N ALA A 202 10.44 14.40 -1.59
CA ALA A 202 11.04 14.33 -2.91
C ALA A 202 11.25 12.89 -3.39
N ALA A 203 11.45 12.73 -4.69
CA ALA A 203 11.93 11.47 -5.25
C ALA A 203 13.43 11.29 -4.92
N LEU A 204 13.80 10.09 -4.51
CA LEU A 204 15.17 9.75 -4.15
C LEU A 204 15.55 8.39 -4.74
N LYS A 205 16.75 8.31 -5.33
CA LYS A 205 17.28 7.04 -5.79
C LYS A 205 17.84 6.26 -4.60
N PRO A 206 17.32 5.03 -4.32
CA PRO A 206 17.85 4.20 -3.24
C PRO A 206 19.26 3.69 -3.60
N THR A 207 20.07 3.44 -2.58
CA THR A 207 21.34 2.74 -2.73
C THR A 207 21.19 1.24 -2.43
N PRO A 208 22.07 0.36 -2.95
CA PRO A 208 22.05 -1.07 -2.62
C PRO A 208 22.07 -1.32 -1.12
N ASP A 209 22.94 -0.62 -0.39
CA ASP A 209 23.08 -0.77 1.07
C ASP A 209 21.81 -0.36 1.82
N GLN A 210 21.15 0.72 1.42
CA GLN A 210 19.89 1.15 1.99
C GLN A 210 18.81 0.08 1.80
N LEU A 211 18.70 -0.51 0.60
CA LEU A 211 17.72 -1.54 0.31
C LEU A 211 17.97 -2.82 1.11
N LEU A 212 19.19 -3.30 1.17
CA LEU A 212 19.54 -4.47 1.97
C LEU A 212 19.25 -4.23 3.46
N THR A 213 19.66 -3.09 4.00
CA THR A 213 19.38 -2.70 5.38
C THR A 213 17.87 -2.62 5.66
N THR A 214 17.10 -2.11 4.71
CA THR A 214 15.63 -2.06 4.83
C THR A 214 15.02 -3.45 4.91
N ILE A 215 15.44 -4.37 4.03
CA ILE A 215 14.91 -5.74 4.01
C ILE A 215 15.31 -6.48 5.29
N GLU A 216 16.57 -6.37 5.72
CA GLU A 216 17.05 -6.97 6.97
C GLU A 216 16.25 -6.45 8.17
N ARG A 217 16.08 -5.13 8.27
CA ARG A 217 15.29 -4.52 9.35
C ARG A 217 13.84 -4.97 9.32
N TYR A 218 13.23 -5.07 8.16
CA TYR A 218 11.89 -5.60 8.00
C TYR A 218 11.76 -7.03 8.54
N GLN A 219 12.70 -7.91 8.16
CA GLN A 219 12.74 -9.29 8.63
C GLN A 219 13.01 -9.39 10.15
N GLU A 220 13.85 -8.52 10.71
CA GLU A 220 14.07 -8.44 12.17
C GLU A 220 12.80 -8.06 12.90
N ILE A 221 12.09 -7.02 12.45
CA ILE A 221 10.82 -6.60 13.05
C ILE A 221 9.81 -7.74 13.06
N LEU A 222 9.73 -8.53 11.98
CA LEU A 222 8.84 -9.69 11.94
C LEU A 222 9.23 -10.80 12.93
N LYS A 223 10.52 -10.95 13.25
CA LYS A 223 10.97 -11.91 14.28
C LYS A 223 10.67 -11.46 15.71
N GLU A 224 10.49 -10.17 15.91
CA GLU A 224 10.17 -9.57 17.22
C GLU A 224 8.66 -9.58 17.55
N ILE A 225 7.80 -9.90 16.58
CA ILE A 225 6.33 -9.99 16.71
C ILE A 225 5.90 -11.42 17.01
#